data_4dcb5d55b2bbf79fd8f6a3238d18bfc0
#
_entry.id   4dcb5d55b2bbf79fd8f6a3238d18bfc0
#
_cell.length_a   1.000
_cell.length_b   1.000
_cell.length_c   1.000
_cell.angle_alpha   90.00
_cell.angle_beta   90.00
_cell.angle_gamma   90.00
#
_symmetry.space_group_name_H-M   'P 1'
#
loop_
_entity.id
_entity.type
_entity.pdbx_description
1 polymer ?
#
loop_
_entity_poly.entity_id
_entity_poly.type
_entity_poly.pdbx_seq_one_letter_code
_entity_poly.pdbx_strand_id
1 'polypeptide(L)'
;WTMDIDGKNQKQITFGLGYDGGAFFSPDGKRLVFRASRPTKEEDVKEYKELLKQGLVAPTTMDIYTCNVDGSDLKQITFLGKASWAPFFHPSGKKIIFSSNHHSKKGYDFQLFMINDDGTGLEQITNESLFNAFPMFSPDGKKLIFSSNRNNGGTRDTNLFIADWVD
;
A
#
# COMPACT_ATOMS: atom_id res chain seq x y z
N TRP A 1 -8.53 10.73 -6.74
CA TRP A 1 -8.91 12.14 -6.73
C TRP A 1 -8.12 12.92 -5.69
N THR A 2 -7.80 14.16 -5.98
CA THR A 2 -7.30 15.18 -5.04
C THR A 2 -8.34 16.29 -4.92
N MET A 3 -8.32 17.02 -3.81
CA MET A 3 -9.17 18.17 -3.57
C MET A 3 -8.55 19.06 -2.49
N ASP A 4 -8.99 20.29 -2.39
CA ASP A 4 -8.64 21.19 -1.29
C ASP A 4 -9.32 20.72 0.00
N ILE A 5 -8.84 21.18 1.16
CA ILE A 5 -9.36 20.81 2.48
C ILE A 5 -10.83 21.21 2.69
N ASP A 6 -11.30 22.22 1.94
CA ASP A 6 -12.70 22.67 1.93
C ASP A 6 -13.59 21.90 0.93
N GLY A 7 -13.03 20.85 0.28
CA GLY A 7 -13.71 19.99 -0.69
C GLY A 7 -13.79 20.56 -2.12
N LYS A 8 -13.22 21.74 -2.37
CA LYS A 8 -13.17 22.32 -3.71
C LYS A 8 -12.02 21.79 -4.56
N ASN A 9 -11.98 22.23 -5.81
CA ASN A 9 -10.92 21.91 -6.78
C ASN A 9 -10.66 20.40 -6.90
N GLN A 10 -11.74 19.61 -6.92
CA GLN A 10 -11.66 18.16 -7.08
C GLN A 10 -11.07 17.80 -8.44
N LYS A 11 -10.01 17.01 -8.44
CA LYS A 11 -9.32 16.58 -9.65
C LYS A 11 -9.12 15.07 -9.63
N GLN A 12 -9.54 14.40 -10.69
CA GLN A 12 -9.21 12.99 -10.91
C GLN A 12 -7.74 12.85 -11.31
N ILE A 13 -7.04 11.90 -10.69
CA ILE A 13 -5.59 11.70 -10.89
C ILE A 13 -5.32 10.45 -11.73
N THR A 14 -6.11 9.40 -11.56
CA THR A 14 -5.95 8.12 -12.26
C THR A 14 -7.17 7.81 -13.11
N PHE A 15 -6.97 7.24 -14.30
CA PHE A 15 -8.03 6.98 -15.28
C PHE A 15 -8.05 5.52 -15.78
N GLY A 16 -7.13 4.68 -15.31
CA GLY A 16 -7.04 3.28 -15.72
C GLY A 16 -8.18 2.43 -15.18
N LEU A 17 -8.53 1.36 -15.92
CA LEU A 17 -9.44 0.34 -15.40
C LEU A 17 -8.78 -0.35 -14.19
N GLY A 18 -9.54 -0.50 -13.13
CA GLY A 18 -9.12 -1.16 -11.90
C GLY A 18 -9.43 -0.34 -10.65
N TYR A 19 -8.87 -0.76 -9.53
CA TYR A 19 -9.03 -0.12 -8.24
C TYR A 19 -7.79 0.71 -7.90
N ASP A 20 -8.00 1.89 -7.34
CA ASP A 20 -6.98 2.73 -6.72
C ASP A 20 -7.40 3.11 -5.30
N GLY A 21 -6.51 3.01 -4.33
CA GLY A 21 -6.86 3.36 -2.95
C GLY A 21 -5.69 3.43 -1.99
N GLY A 22 -5.96 3.99 -0.80
CA GLY A 22 -4.95 4.12 0.26
C GLY A 22 -3.77 5.01 -0.12
N ALA A 23 -4.06 6.18 -0.71
CA ALA A 23 -3.03 7.10 -1.19
C ALA A 23 -2.45 7.97 -0.09
N PHE A 24 -1.12 8.19 -0.16
CA PHE A 24 -0.38 9.14 0.67
C PHE A 24 0.54 10.01 -0.18
N PHE A 25 0.77 11.22 0.27
CA PHE A 25 1.75 12.13 -0.36
C PHE A 25 3.18 11.72 0.00
N SER A 26 4.10 11.99 -0.92
CA SER A 26 5.54 12.01 -0.59
C SER A 26 5.86 13.15 0.40
N PRO A 27 6.98 13.06 1.14
CA PRO A 27 7.34 14.08 2.13
C PRO A 27 7.47 15.50 1.56
N ASP A 28 7.83 15.64 0.29
CA ASP A 28 7.91 16.92 -0.42
C ASP A 28 6.58 17.37 -1.06
N GLY A 29 5.51 16.57 -0.91
CA GLY A 29 4.18 16.83 -1.45
C GLY A 29 4.05 16.74 -2.97
N LYS A 30 5.07 16.25 -3.70
CA LYS A 30 5.08 16.26 -5.17
C LYS A 30 4.60 14.96 -5.81
N ARG A 31 4.62 13.87 -5.07
CA ARG A 31 4.21 12.55 -5.55
C ARG A 31 3.16 11.93 -4.64
N LEU A 32 2.48 10.93 -5.19
CA LEU A 32 1.54 10.05 -4.48
C LEU A 32 2.10 8.63 -4.52
N VAL A 33 1.88 7.89 -3.44
CA VAL A 33 2.00 6.43 -3.39
C VAL A 33 0.63 5.86 -3.06
N PHE A 34 0.23 4.78 -3.71
CA PHE A 34 -1.06 4.13 -3.51
C PHE A 34 -1.01 2.66 -3.92
N ARG A 35 -2.00 1.90 -3.50
CA ARG A 35 -2.20 0.54 -4.01
C ARG A 35 -3.18 0.56 -5.17
N ALA A 36 -2.95 -0.32 -6.14
CA ALA A 36 -3.86 -0.44 -7.26
C ALA A 36 -3.94 -1.87 -7.81
N SER A 37 -5.07 -2.20 -8.43
CA SER A 37 -5.18 -3.35 -9.33
C SER A 37 -5.31 -2.86 -10.76
N ARG A 38 -4.72 -3.59 -11.71
CA ARG A 38 -4.78 -3.28 -13.13
C ARG A 38 -5.05 -4.56 -13.92
N PRO A 39 -6.31 -5.04 -13.93
CA PRO A 39 -6.65 -6.24 -14.68
C PRO A 39 -6.47 -5.99 -16.17
N THR A 40 -5.72 -6.86 -16.84
CA THR A 40 -5.42 -6.78 -18.28
C THR A 40 -5.92 -7.98 -19.06
N LYS A 41 -5.97 -9.15 -18.44
CA LYS A 41 -6.53 -10.34 -19.08
C LYS A 41 -8.04 -10.25 -19.13
N GLU A 42 -8.65 -10.77 -20.19
CA GLU A 42 -10.10 -10.70 -20.41
C GLU A 42 -10.89 -11.29 -19.22
N GLU A 43 -10.44 -12.41 -18.69
CA GLU A 43 -11.04 -13.08 -17.54
C GLU A 43 -11.00 -12.20 -16.27
N ASP A 44 -9.84 -11.58 -15.97
CA ASP A 44 -9.67 -10.70 -14.80
C ASP A 44 -10.52 -9.43 -14.94
N VAL A 45 -10.59 -8.87 -16.14
CA VAL A 45 -11.44 -7.70 -16.44
C VAL A 45 -12.91 -8.02 -16.25
N LYS A 46 -13.33 -9.21 -16.68
CA LYS A 46 -14.73 -9.68 -16.52
C LYS A 46 -15.05 -9.83 -15.03
N GLU A 47 -14.20 -10.54 -14.27
CA GLU A 47 -14.37 -10.71 -12.83
C GLU A 47 -14.43 -9.36 -12.11
N TYR A 48 -13.49 -8.46 -12.38
CA TYR A 48 -13.48 -7.11 -11.82
C TYR A 48 -14.80 -6.37 -12.03
N LYS A 49 -15.31 -6.38 -13.27
CA LYS A 49 -16.57 -5.72 -13.61
C LYS A 49 -17.78 -6.35 -12.92
N GLU A 50 -17.83 -7.67 -12.78
CA GLU A 50 -18.92 -8.35 -12.08
C GLU A 50 -18.91 -8.05 -10.58
N LEU A 51 -17.73 -8.03 -9.94
CA LEU A 51 -17.60 -7.62 -8.53
C LEU A 51 -18.00 -6.16 -8.35
N LEU A 52 -17.59 -5.28 -9.25
CA LEU A 52 -17.90 -3.85 -9.18
C LEU A 52 -19.41 -3.58 -9.28
N LYS A 53 -20.18 -4.34 -10.05
CA LYS A 53 -21.65 -4.26 -10.08
C LYS A 53 -22.29 -4.57 -8.73
N GLN A 54 -21.59 -5.33 -7.88
CA GLN A 54 -22.01 -5.66 -6.51
C GLN A 54 -21.44 -4.70 -5.46
N GLY A 55 -20.71 -3.65 -5.89
CA GLY A 55 -20.00 -2.73 -4.98
C GLY A 55 -18.76 -3.34 -4.34
N LEU A 56 -18.21 -4.41 -4.91
CA LEU A 56 -17.07 -5.14 -4.37
C LEU A 56 -15.82 -4.99 -5.25
N VAL A 57 -14.65 -5.18 -4.65
CA VAL A 57 -13.35 -5.29 -5.31
C VAL A 57 -12.58 -6.44 -4.68
N ALA A 58 -12.00 -7.32 -5.49
CA ALA A 58 -11.13 -8.38 -4.99
C ALA A 58 -9.84 -7.77 -4.39
N PRO A 59 -9.49 -8.04 -3.14
CA PRO A 59 -8.31 -7.45 -2.49
C PRO A 59 -7.02 -8.23 -2.76
N THR A 60 -7.07 -9.26 -3.58
CA THR A 60 -6.07 -10.34 -3.62
C THR A 60 -4.87 -10.06 -4.51
N THR A 61 -5.02 -9.26 -5.56
CA THR A 61 -3.93 -8.91 -6.48
C THR A 61 -3.89 -7.39 -6.59
N MET A 62 -3.05 -6.80 -5.78
CA MET A 62 -2.83 -5.35 -5.75
C MET A 62 -1.34 -5.09 -5.63
N ASP A 63 -0.86 -4.13 -6.39
CA ASP A 63 0.52 -3.67 -6.36
C ASP A 63 0.61 -2.22 -5.88
N ILE A 64 1.82 -1.82 -5.52
CA ILE A 64 2.13 -0.45 -5.13
C ILE A 64 2.48 0.35 -6.38
N TYR A 65 1.89 1.52 -6.49
CA TYR A 65 2.10 2.48 -7.57
C TYR A 65 2.51 3.84 -7.01
N THR A 66 3.23 4.59 -7.82
CA THR A 66 3.49 6.01 -7.59
C THR A 66 3.13 6.83 -8.81
N CYS A 67 2.81 8.11 -8.61
CA CYS A 67 2.69 9.10 -9.69
C CYS A 67 2.99 10.49 -9.14
N ASN A 68 3.14 11.47 -10.03
CA ASN A 68 3.11 12.87 -9.64
C ASN A 68 1.70 13.28 -9.17
N VAL A 69 1.59 14.35 -8.38
CA VAL A 69 0.29 14.85 -7.87
C VAL A 69 -0.67 15.30 -8.97
N ASP A 70 -0.19 15.52 -10.19
CA ASP A 70 -1.02 15.81 -11.36
C ASP A 70 -1.46 14.55 -12.13
N GLY A 71 -1.00 13.36 -11.72
CA GLY A 71 -1.26 12.06 -12.33
C GLY A 71 -0.25 11.63 -13.39
N SER A 72 0.71 12.48 -13.73
CA SER A 72 1.79 12.11 -14.65
C SER A 72 2.79 11.15 -14.00
N ASP A 73 3.68 10.57 -14.79
CA ASP A 73 4.74 9.64 -14.36
C ASP A 73 4.22 8.46 -13.50
N LEU A 74 3.07 7.89 -13.92
CA LEU A 74 2.49 6.72 -13.25
C LEU A 74 3.42 5.51 -13.41
N LYS A 75 3.86 4.96 -12.28
CA LYS A 75 4.77 3.81 -12.22
C LYS A 75 4.23 2.73 -11.30
N GLN A 76 4.30 1.49 -11.74
CA GLN A 76 4.15 0.32 -10.87
C GLN A 76 5.48 0.04 -10.19
N ILE A 77 5.47 -0.06 -8.87
CA ILE A 77 6.67 -0.25 -8.04
C ILE A 77 6.86 -1.71 -7.65
N THR A 78 5.76 -2.44 -7.41
CA THR A 78 5.83 -3.86 -7.05
C THR A 78 5.23 -4.74 -8.14
N PHE A 79 5.75 -5.98 -8.27
CA PHE A 79 5.30 -7.03 -9.20
C PHE A 79 5.28 -8.37 -8.46
N LEU A 80 4.67 -8.40 -7.27
CA LEU A 80 4.76 -9.52 -6.35
C LEU A 80 3.71 -10.62 -6.61
N GLY A 81 2.73 -10.36 -7.47
CA GLY A 81 1.67 -11.29 -7.84
C GLY A 81 0.75 -11.69 -6.67
N LYS A 82 0.72 -10.87 -5.62
CA LYS A 82 -0.02 -11.04 -4.38
C LYS A 82 -0.62 -9.69 -3.95
N ALA A 83 -1.24 -9.66 -2.76
CA ALA A 83 -1.76 -8.41 -2.22
C ALA A 83 -0.65 -7.56 -1.58
N SER A 84 -0.48 -6.34 -2.06
CA SER A 84 0.36 -5.31 -1.45
C SER A 84 -0.50 -4.12 -1.08
N TRP A 85 -0.52 -3.74 0.21
CA TRP A 85 -1.46 -2.76 0.78
C TRP A 85 -0.78 -1.70 1.61
N ALA A 86 -1.52 -0.60 1.83
CA ALA A 86 -1.17 0.45 2.77
C ALA A 86 0.28 0.97 2.62
N PRO A 87 0.68 1.41 1.42
CA PRO A 87 2.01 1.97 1.24
C PRO A 87 2.14 3.32 1.93
N PHE A 88 3.34 3.61 2.42
CA PHE A 88 3.69 4.89 2.99
C PHE A 88 5.13 5.26 2.63
N PHE A 89 5.40 6.51 2.26
CA PHE A 89 6.77 6.95 2.01
C PHE A 89 7.58 7.02 3.30
N HIS A 90 8.80 6.53 3.25
CA HIS A 90 9.80 6.89 4.25
C HIS A 90 10.08 8.42 4.17
N PRO A 91 10.36 9.11 5.29
CA PRO A 91 10.61 10.56 5.29
C PRO A 91 11.75 11.03 4.39
N SER A 92 12.68 10.14 4.01
CA SER A 92 13.70 10.45 3.00
C SER A 92 13.12 10.66 1.59
N GLY A 93 11.89 10.22 1.33
CA GLY A 93 11.26 10.23 0.01
C GLY A 93 11.81 9.22 -0.99
N LYS A 94 12.78 8.37 -0.57
CA LYS A 94 13.48 7.41 -1.43
C LYS A 94 13.05 5.96 -1.26
N LYS A 95 12.32 5.66 -0.20
CA LYS A 95 11.83 4.32 0.13
C LYS A 95 10.34 4.35 0.42
N ILE A 96 9.70 3.21 0.24
CA ILE A 96 8.27 2.99 0.50
C ILE A 96 8.15 1.76 1.39
N ILE A 97 7.47 1.91 2.53
CA ILE A 97 7.06 0.80 3.39
C ILE A 97 5.62 0.39 3.04
N PHE A 98 5.33 -0.89 3.06
CA PHE A 98 3.99 -1.41 2.75
C PHE A 98 3.76 -2.76 3.40
N SER A 99 2.51 -3.21 3.41
CA SER A 99 2.13 -4.54 3.89
C SER A 99 1.92 -5.48 2.71
N SER A 100 2.44 -6.71 2.79
CA SER A 100 2.21 -7.71 1.74
C SER A 100 2.13 -9.13 2.29
N ASN A 101 1.33 -9.96 1.61
CA ASN A 101 1.29 -11.40 1.82
C ASN A 101 2.20 -12.15 0.82
N HIS A 102 3.20 -11.48 0.25
CA HIS A 102 4.09 -12.00 -0.78
C HIS A 102 4.70 -13.36 -0.41
N HIS A 103 5.22 -13.51 0.80
CA HIS A 103 5.83 -14.74 1.29
C HIS A 103 4.83 -15.73 1.92
N SER A 104 3.56 -15.37 2.01
CA SER A 104 2.54 -16.23 2.63
C SER A 104 2.24 -17.46 1.78
N LYS A 105 2.37 -18.64 2.38
CA LYS A 105 1.93 -19.91 1.76
C LYS A 105 0.41 -20.06 1.79
N LYS A 106 -0.25 -19.45 2.77
CA LYS A 106 -1.70 -19.56 3.02
C LYS A 106 -2.51 -18.36 2.50
N GLY A 107 -1.83 -17.27 2.10
CA GLY A 107 -2.44 -16.10 1.50
C GLY A 107 -2.98 -15.05 2.47
N TYR A 108 -2.91 -15.27 3.78
CA TYR A 108 -3.41 -14.34 4.80
C TYR A 108 -2.36 -13.85 5.80
N ASP A 109 -1.12 -14.32 5.70
CA ASP A 109 -0.02 -13.85 6.54
C ASP A 109 0.55 -12.57 5.90
N PHE A 110 0.32 -11.43 6.52
CA PHE A 110 0.83 -10.14 6.06
C PHE A 110 2.03 -9.71 6.88
N GLN A 111 3.08 -9.28 6.18
CA GLN A 111 4.29 -8.71 6.79
C GLN A 111 4.55 -7.31 6.21
N LEU A 112 5.33 -6.52 6.93
CA LEU A 112 5.83 -5.25 6.43
C LEU A 112 7.04 -5.48 5.55
N PHE A 113 7.07 -4.78 4.42
CA PHE A 113 8.18 -4.76 3.47
C PHE A 113 8.61 -3.33 3.20
N MET A 114 9.87 -3.15 2.88
CA MET A 114 10.44 -1.90 2.38
C MET A 114 10.94 -2.12 0.96
N ILE A 115 10.81 -1.11 0.12
CA ILE A 115 11.32 -1.10 -1.26
C ILE A 115 11.81 0.30 -1.61
N ASN A 116 12.81 0.43 -2.47
CA ASN A 116 13.18 1.73 -3.03
C ASN A 116 12.07 2.26 -3.95
N ASP A 117 11.97 3.57 -4.09
CA ASP A 117 10.96 4.23 -4.93
C ASP A 117 11.16 4.01 -6.45
N ASP A 118 12.26 3.37 -6.84
CA ASP A 118 12.53 2.87 -8.19
C ASP A 118 12.13 1.38 -8.38
N GLY A 119 11.63 0.71 -7.33
CA GLY A 119 11.21 -0.68 -7.35
C GLY A 119 12.33 -1.70 -7.05
N THR A 120 13.52 -1.25 -6.72
CA THR A 120 14.65 -2.12 -6.33
C THR A 120 14.74 -2.32 -4.82
N GLY A 121 15.55 -3.26 -4.35
CA GLY A 121 15.90 -3.40 -2.94
C GLY A 121 14.75 -3.83 -2.04
N LEU A 122 13.87 -4.73 -2.50
CA LEU A 122 12.80 -5.29 -1.67
C LEU A 122 13.37 -6.01 -0.44
N GLU A 123 12.92 -5.61 0.74
CA GLU A 123 13.33 -6.16 2.03
C GLU A 123 12.12 -6.43 2.92
N GLN A 124 12.10 -7.57 3.60
CA GLN A 124 11.07 -7.88 4.60
C GLN A 124 11.49 -7.32 5.96
N ILE A 125 10.62 -6.51 6.57
CA ILE A 125 10.88 -5.80 7.83
C ILE A 125 10.39 -6.57 9.05
N THR A 126 9.22 -7.22 8.94
CA THR A 126 8.65 -8.00 10.05
C THR A 126 8.59 -9.48 9.71
N ASN A 127 8.84 -10.33 10.72
CA ASN A 127 8.89 -11.79 10.56
C ASN A 127 8.02 -12.52 11.60
N GLU A 128 7.50 -11.81 12.58
CA GLU A 128 6.71 -12.37 13.67
C GLU A 128 5.24 -12.02 13.51
N SER A 129 4.37 -12.89 14.03
CA SER A 129 2.91 -12.82 13.91
C SER A 129 2.38 -13.07 12.50
N LEU A 130 1.06 -13.25 12.40
CA LEU A 130 0.39 -13.55 11.12
C LEU A 130 -0.08 -12.28 10.40
N PHE A 131 -0.15 -11.15 11.09
CA PHE A 131 -0.65 -9.92 10.52
C PHE A 131 0.12 -8.71 11.03
N ASN A 132 0.83 -8.05 10.12
CA ASN A 132 1.46 -6.76 10.32
C ASN A 132 1.07 -5.86 9.15
N ALA A 133 0.43 -4.71 9.44
CA ALA A 133 -0.15 -3.88 8.39
C ALA A 133 -0.22 -2.39 8.77
N PHE A 134 -0.55 -1.56 7.79
CA PHE A 134 -0.78 -0.12 7.95
C PHE A 134 0.40 0.63 8.57
N PRO A 135 1.62 0.47 8.03
CA PRO A 135 2.80 1.13 8.55
C PRO A 135 2.79 2.63 8.22
N MET A 136 3.20 3.44 9.17
CA MET A 136 3.42 4.88 8.96
C MET A 136 4.64 5.34 9.76
N PHE A 137 5.50 6.14 9.14
CA PHE A 137 6.62 6.77 9.83
C PHE A 137 6.20 8.06 10.54
N SER A 138 6.88 8.37 11.64
CA SER A 138 6.88 9.72 12.18
C SER A 138 7.56 10.69 11.17
N PRO A 139 7.21 11.99 11.20
CA PRO A 139 7.79 12.96 10.26
C PRO A 139 9.32 13.05 10.31
N ASP A 140 9.92 12.76 11.47
CA ASP A 140 11.37 12.76 11.68
C ASP A 140 12.05 11.43 11.30
N GLY A 141 11.27 10.42 10.89
CA GLY A 141 11.76 9.09 10.51
C GLY A 141 12.22 8.20 11.64
N LYS A 142 12.09 8.62 12.90
CA LYS A 142 12.65 7.88 14.06
C LYS A 142 11.70 6.86 14.67
N LYS A 143 10.44 6.89 14.30
CA LYS A 143 9.41 5.97 14.79
C LYS A 143 8.63 5.37 13.63
N LEU A 144 8.27 4.11 13.79
CA LEU A 144 7.33 3.40 12.94
C LEU A 144 6.12 3.00 13.78
N ILE A 145 4.92 3.39 13.37
CA ILE A 145 3.65 2.87 13.90
C ILE A 145 3.08 1.86 12.92
N PHE A 146 2.51 0.78 13.41
CA PHE A 146 1.86 -0.23 12.58
C PHE A 146 0.83 -1.03 13.38
N SER A 147 -0.08 -1.69 12.68
CA SER A 147 -1.04 -2.62 13.28
C SER A 147 -0.47 -4.04 13.27
N SER A 148 -0.67 -4.78 14.39
CA SER A 148 -0.21 -6.16 14.48
C SER A 148 -1.12 -6.98 15.39
N ASN A 149 -1.24 -8.27 15.09
CA ASN A 149 -1.89 -9.25 15.96
C ASN A 149 -0.91 -10.01 16.87
N ARG A 150 0.33 -9.49 17.03
CA ARG A 150 1.30 -10.02 18.01
C ARG A 150 0.78 -9.86 19.43
N ASN A 151 1.15 -10.76 20.31
CA ASN A 151 0.80 -10.72 21.74
C ASN A 151 -0.71 -10.65 22.04
N ASN A 152 -1.56 -11.15 21.12
CA ASN A 152 -3.02 -11.10 21.23
C ASN A 152 -3.63 -12.26 22.06
N GLY A 153 -2.80 -13.11 22.67
CA GLY A 153 -3.28 -14.25 23.47
C GLY A 153 -4.00 -15.33 22.65
N GLY A 154 -3.77 -15.37 21.33
CA GLY A 154 -4.42 -16.33 20.41
C GLY A 154 -5.79 -15.89 19.90
N THR A 155 -6.22 -14.67 20.18
CA THR A 155 -7.43 -14.07 19.62
C THR A 155 -7.19 -13.58 18.17
N ARG A 156 -8.18 -12.90 17.57
CA ARG A 156 -8.04 -12.21 16.28
C ARG A 156 -7.79 -10.72 16.43
N ASP A 157 -7.59 -10.24 17.66
CA ASP A 157 -7.42 -8.83 17.94
C ASP A 157 -6.15 -8.29 17.28
N THR A 158 -6.26 -7.09 16.76
CA THR A 158 -5.16 -6.34 16.15
C THR A 158 -5.03 -5.02 16.88
N ASN A 159 -3.82 -4.71 17.33
CA ASN A 159 -3.51 -3.51 18.11
C ASN A 159 -2.46 -2.66 17.40
N LEU A 160 -2.32 -1.41 17.83
CA LEU A 160 -1.28 -0.51 17.37
C LEU A 160 0.03 -0.73 18.15
N PHE A 161 1.12 -0.76 17.43
CA PHE A 161 2.47 -0.87 17.95
C PHE A 161 3.32 0.29 17.46
N ILE A 162 4.22 0.75 18.31
CA ILE A 162 5.23 1.75 17.98
C ILE A 162 6.61 1.10 18.17
N ALA A 163 7.48 1.30 17.21
CA ALA A 163 8.88 0.87 17.26
C ALA A 163 9.81 2.04 17.00
N ASP A 164 11.00 2.01 17.61
CA ASP A 164 12.09 2.86 17.19
C ASP A 164 12.58 2.40 15.82
N TRP A 165 12.85 3.35 14.93
CA TRP A 165 13.43 3.08 13.62
C TRP A 165 14.90 3.47 13.62
N VAL A 166 15.73 2.55 13.15
CA VAL A 166 17.18 2.74 12.98
C VAL A 166 17.53 2.37 11.55
N ASP A 167 18.11 3.32 10.80
CA ASP A 167 18.57 3.14 9.43
C ASP A 167 19.82 2.25 9.34
#